data_a76a56f15c2d6c5a7aaab50862e67712
#
_entry.id   a76a56f15c2d6c5a7aaab50862e67712
#
_cell.length_a   1.000
_cell.length_b   1.000
_cell.length_c   1.000
_cell.angle_alpha   90.00
_cell.angle_beta   90.00
_cell.angle_gamma   90.00
#
_symmetry.space_group_name_H-M   'P 1'
#
loop_
_entity.id
_entity.type
_entity.pdbx_description
1 polymer ?
#
loop_
_entity_poly.entity_id
_entity_poly.type
_entity_poly.pdbx_seq_one_letter_code
_entity_poly.pdbx_strand_id
1 'polypeptide(L)'
;MPGLDGNLIRQRLADATLYLCTPNRPDLAEFADAALAGGVDIIQLRDKSLEAKQEIEAIEILAEATERHGKLLAVNDRADIAHAVDADVLHLGQDDLPVPLARRIVREDVVIGRSTHDVDQMTKAAAEPGVEYFCTGPCWPTPTKPGRPAPGLDLVRATKTDRPWFAIGGIDLTNLHEVKAAGATRVVVVRAITDAEDPRKAAKSFKSELDR
;
A
#
# COMPACT_ATOMS: atom_id res chain seq x y z
N MET A 1 -0.08 20.68 6.02
CA MET A 1 -1.28 20.60 6.88
C MET A 1 -0.97 19.77 8.09
N PRO A 2 -1.60 19.91 9.27
CA PRO A 2 -1.36 18.97 10.34
C PRO A 2 -1.82 17.59 9.87
N GLY A 3 -0.92 16.60 9.91
CA GLY A 3 -1.25 15.22 9.60
C GLY A 3 -2.37 14.68 10.51
N LEU A 4 -2.97 13.55 10.12
CA LEU A 4 -4.00 12.90 10.93
C LEU A 4 -3.44 12.49 12.31
N ASP A 5 -4.32 12.43 13.30
CA ASP A 5 -4.04 11.80 14.59
C ASP A 5 -3.71 10.31 14.39
N GLY A 6 -2.67 9.82 15.08
CA GLY A 6 -2.20 8.45 14.96
C GLY A 6 -3.26 7.38 15.28
N ASN A 7 -4.21 7.66 16.18
CA ASN A 7 -5.31 6.74 16.45
C ASN A 7 -6.26 6.64 15.26
N LEU A 8 -6.54 7.76 14.60
CA LEU A 8 -7.38 7.78 13.40
C LEU A 8 -6.69 7.08 12.23
N ILE A 9 -5.38 7.26 12.07
CA ILE A 9 -4.59 6.54 11.04
C ILE A 9 -4.69 5.02 11.27
N ARG A 10 -4.48 4.56 12.50
CA ARG A 10 -4.55 3.14 12.85
C ARG A 10 -5.94 2.57 12.70
N GLN A 11 -6.98 3.32 13.03
CA GLN A 11 -8.37 2.93 12.79
C GLN A 11 -8.64 2.78 11.29
N ARG A 12 -8.26 3.76 10.47
CA ARG A 12 -8.41 3.69 9.00
C ARG A 12 -7.61 2.54 8.41
N LEU A 13 -6.41 2.24 8.93
CA LEU A 13 -5.63 1.06 8.52
C LEU A 13 -6.35 -0.25 8.86
N ALA A 14 -6.96 -0.33 10.05
CA ALA A 14 -7.72 -1.52 10.46
C ALA A 14 -8.91 -1.80 9.55
N ASP A 15 -9.55 -0.75 9.05
CA ASP A 15 -10.72 -0.83 8.15
C ASP A 15 -10.32 -0.96 6.67
N ALA A 16 -9.05 -0.69 6.32
CA ALA A 16 -8.59 -0.70 4.94
C ALA A 16 -8.55 -2.11 4.35
N THR A 17 -9.15 -2.30 3.18
CA THR A 17 -9.15 -3.55 2.41
C THR A 17 -8.52 -3.42 1.04
N LEU A 18 -8.54 -2.22 0.45
CA LEU A 18 -8.00 -1.93 -0.88
C LEU A 18 -6.89 -0.87 -0.83
N TYR A 19 -5.68 -1.29 -1.13
CA TYR A 19 -4.49 -0.44 -1.20
C TYR A 19 -4.03 -0.32 -2.65
N LEU A 20 -3.83 0.90 -3.13
CA LEU A 20 -3.37 1.19 -4.50
C LEU A 20 -1.94 1.71 -4.48
N CYS A 21 -1.04 1.09 -5.27
CA CYS A 21 0.22 1.70 -5.65
C CYS A 21 0.12 2.24 -7.09
N THR A 22 0.58 3.47 -7.32
CA THR A 22 0.58 4.13 -8.62
C THR A 22 1.96 4.72 -8.93
N PRO A 23 2.45 4.66 -10.18
CA PRO A 23 3.54 5.51 -10.63
C PRO A 23 3.07 6.96 -10.73
N ASN A 24 4.01 7.87 -10.93
CA ASN A 24 3.67 9.22 -11.38
C ASN A 24 3.07 9.18 -12.79
N ARG A 25 2.12 10.08 -13.08
CA ARG A 25 1.38 10.12 -14.34
C ARG A 25 0.87 11.54 -14.64
N PRO A 26 0.69 11.91 -15.91
CA PRO A 26 0.25 13.28 -16.25
C PRO A 26 -1.12 13.68 -15.70
N ASP A 27 -2.02 12.72 -15.50
CA ASP A 27 -3.38 12.86 -14.99
C ASP A 27 -3.51 12.41 -13.53
N LEU A 28 -2.45 12.56 -12.71
CA LEU A 28 -2.36 12.00 -11.36
C LEU A 28 -3.50 12.49 -10.44
N ALA A 29 -3.88 13.76 -10.54
CA ALA A 29 -4.92 14.35 -9.71
C ALA A 29 -6.30 13.74 -10.00
N GLU A 30 -6.70 13.69 -11.28
CA GLU A 30 -7.97 13.12 -11.73
C GLU A 30 -8.03 11.62 -11.48
N PHE A 31 -6.91 10.93 -11.71
CA PHE A 31 -6.77 9.49 -11.45
C PHE A 31 -6.93 9.16 -9.97
N ALA A 32 -6.22 9.89 -9.09
CA ALA A 32 -6.29 9.69 -7.65
C ALA A 32 -7.71 9.92 -7.12
N ASP A 33 -8.33 11.01 -7.55
CA ASP A 33 -9.70 11.36 -7.16
C ASP A 33 -10.70 10.27 -7.60
N ALA A 34 -10.58 9.77 -8.83
CA ALA A 34 -11.43 8.69 -9.35
C ALA A 34 -11.22 7.37 -8.58
N ALA A 35 -9.97 6.98 -8.32
CA ALA A 35 -9.65 5.74 -7.61
C ALA A 35 -10.14 5.78 -6.15
N LEU A 36 -9.91 6.90 -5.44
CA LEU A 36 -10.35 7.09 -4.06
C LEU A 36 -11.88 7.15 -3.96
N ALA A 37 -12.56 7.83 -4.89
CA ALA A 37 -14.03 7.81 -4.99
C ALA A 37 -14.57 6.42 -5.30
N GLY A 38 -13.77 5.55 -5.94
CA GLY A 38 -14.09 4.14 -6.19
C GLY A 38 -13.95 3.22 -4.97
N GLY A 39 -13.34 3.71 -3.88
CA GLY A 39 -13.21 2.97 -2.63
C GLY A 39 -11.80 2.51 -2.28
N VAL A 40 -10.76 3.02 -2.95
CA VAL A 40 -9.37 2.85 -2.49
C VAL A 40 -9.24 3.44 -1.09
N ASP A 41 -8.65 2.69 -0.16
CA ASP A 41 -8.49 3.08 1.25
C ASP A 41 -7.11 3.68 1.54
N ILE A 42 -6.07 3.20 0.84
CA ILE A 42 -4.69 3.69 0.95
C ILE A 42 -4.15 3.89 -0.47
N ILE A 43 -3.56 5.04 -0.75
CA ILE A 43 -2.86 5.31 -2.02
C ILE A 43 -1.39 5.60 -1.77
N GLN A 44 -0.50 5.00 -2.58
CA GLN A 44 0.94 5.16 -2.50
C GLN A 44 1.52 5.58 -3.85
N LEU A 45 2.30 6.64 -3.86
CA LEU A 45 3.20 6.91 -4.99
C LEU A 45 4.36 5.90 -4.95
N ARG A 46 4.60 5.20 -6.05
CA ARG A 46 5.71 4.27 -6.19
C ARG A 46 6.35 4.42 -7.57
N ASP A 47 7.20 5.42 -7.68
CA ASP A 47 8.01 5.70 -8.87
C ASP A 47 9.45 5.96 -8.46
N LYS A 48 10.32 4.97 -8.68
CA LYS A 48 11.73 5.01 -8.28
C LYS A 48 12.62 5.82 -9.24
N SER A 49 12.06 6.36 -10.29
CA SER A 49 12.77 7.20 -11.26
C SER A 49 12.73 8.68 -10.92
N LEU A 50 11.91 9.09 -9.94
CA LEU A 50 11.74 10.48 -9.56
C LEU A 50 12.86 10.95 -8.63
N GLU A 51 13.33 12.16 -8.87
CA GLU A 51 14.12 12.90 -7.90
C GLU A 51 13.24 13.45 -6.78
N ALA A 52 13.82 13.72 -5.59
CA ALA A 52 13.07 14.08 -4.39
C ALA A 52 12.04 15.22 -4.60
N LYS A 53 12.39 16.25 -5.36
CA LYS A 53 11.49 17.36 -5.64
C LYS A 53 10.25 16.90 -6.42
N GLN A 54 10.44 16.12 -7.47
CA GLN A 54 9.35 15.61 -8.31
C GLN A 54 8.48 14.61 -7.52
N GLU A 55 9.11 13.80 -6.67
CA GLU A 55 8.40 12.86 -5.79
C GLU A 55 7.50 13.61 -4.80
N ILE A 56 8.00 14.69 -4.17
CA ILE A 56 7.23 15.53 -3.27
C ILE A 56 6.06 16.18 -3.99
N GLU A 57 6.29 16.82 -5.16
CA GLU A 57 5.24 17.45 -5.96
C GLU A 57 4.11 16.46 -6.33
N ALA A 58 4.45 15.23 -6.70
CA ALA A 58 3.47 14.18 -6.99
C ALA A 58 2.73 13.69 -5.73
N ILE A 59 3.44 13.57 -4.60
CA ILE A 59 2.82 13.16 -3.33
C ILE A 59 1.86 14.24 -2.80
N GLU A 60 2.18 15.53 -2.96
CA GLU A 60 1.28 16.63 -2.57
C GLU A 60 -0.06 16.56 -3.31
N ILE A 61 -0.06 16.19 -4.60
CA ILE A 61 -1.30 15.92 -5.36
C ILE A 61 -2.11 14.78 -4.73
N LEU A 62 -1.44 13.69 -4.36
CA LEU A 62 -2.09 12.56 -3.68
C LEU A 62 -2.59 12.93 -2.28
N ALA A 63 -1.85 13.77 -1.54
CA ALA A 63 -2.22 14.24 -0.21
C ALA A 63 -3.54 15.03 -0.24
N GLU A 64 -3.68 15.95 -1.19
CA GLU A 64 -4.92 16.69 -1.39
C GLU A 64 -6.11 15.78 -1.72
N ALA A 65 -5.89 14.76 -2.55
CA ALA A 65 -6.93 13.80 -2.90
C ALA A 65 -7.32 12.93 -1.70
N THR A 66 -6.34 12.40 -0.94
CA THR A 66 -6.61 11.57 0.25
C THR A 66 -7.34 12.36 1.34
N GLU A 67 -7.00 13.63 1.54
CA GLU A 67 -7.71 14.50 2.48
C GLU A 67 -9.18 14.68 2.09
N ARG A 68 -9.46 15.04 0.81
CA ARG A 68 -10.85 15.18 0.32
C ARG A 68 -11.71 13.94 0.52
N HIS A 69 -11.11 12.76 0.35
CA HIS A 69 -11.81 11.47 0.46
C HIS A 69 -11.71 10.82 1.85
N GLY A 70 -10.98 11.41 2.79
CA GLY A 70 -10.79 10.85 4.13
C GLY A 70 -10.03 9.52 4.11
N LYS A 71 -9.04 9.38 3.22
CA LYS A 71 -8.26 8.15 3.01
C LYS A 71 -6.81 8.34 3.46
N LEU A 72 -5.97 7.28 3.39
CA LEU A 72 -4.60 7.30 3.85
C LEU A 72 -3.62 7.54 2.70
N LEU A 73 -2.66 8.45 2.94
CA LEU A 73 -1.51 8.71 2.08
C LEU A 73 -0.32 7.85 2.50
N ALA A 74 0.25 7.08 1.58
CA ALA A 74 1.45 6.28 1.83
C ALA A 74 2.63 6.74 0.98
N VAL A 75 3.82 6.78 1.61
CA VAL A 75 5.10 7.04 0.95
C VAL A 75 5.92 5.75 0.91
N ASN A 76 6.57 5.51 -0.23
CA ASN A 76 7.37 4.32 -0.49
C ASN A 76 8.85 4.58 -0.15
N ASP A 77 9.47 3.73 0.66
CA ASP A 77 10.90 3.65 1.00
C ASP A 77 11.49 4.89 1.72
N ARG A 78 11.07 6.10 1.39
CA ARG A 78 11.68 7.38 1.77
C ARG A 78 11.10 7.96 3.06
N ALA A 79 11.72 7.64 4.21
CA ALA A 79 11.31 8.16 5.52
C ALA A 79 11.45 9.70 5.64
N ASP A 80 12.44 10.27 4.98
CA ASP A 80 12.68 11.72 4.91
C ASP A 80 11.54 12.43 4.15
N ILE A 81 11.10 11.89 3.02
CA ILE A 81 9.96 12.41 2.27
C ILE A 81 8.66 12.20 3.06
N ALA A 82 8.44 11.02 3.63
CA ALA A 82 7.27 10.77 4.45
C ALA A 82 7.13 11.77 5.60
N HIS A 83 8.26 12.18 6.22
CA HIS A 83 8.30 13.22 7.22
C HIS A 83 8.01 14.61 6.64
N ALA A 84 8.60 14.93 5.49
CA ALA A 84 8.47 16.26 4.86
C ALA A 84 7.04 16.57 4.38
N VAL A 85 6.29 15.54 3.96
CA VAL A 85 4.91 15.68 3.43
C VAL A 85 3.82 15.32 4.44
N ASP A 86 4.19 15.08 5.71
CA ASP A 86 3.26 14.66 6.77
C ASP A 86 2.43 13.41 6.38
N ALA A 87 3.06 12.42 5.74
CA ALA A 87 2.39 11.20 5.32
C ALA A 87 1.80 10.41 6.50
N ASP A 88 0.70 9.69 6.26
CA ASP A 88 0.07 8.80 7.24
C ASP A 88 0.80 7.47 7.37
N VAL A 89 1.37 6.98 6.27
CA VAL A 89 1.96 5.66 6.14
C VAL A 89 3.32 5.75 5.47
N LEU A 90 4.32 5.06 6.04
CA LEU A 90 5.61 4.77 5.42
C LEU A 90 5.69 3.27 5.11
N HIS A 91 5.91 2.89 3.86
CA HIS A 91 6.09 1.49 3.47
C HIS A 91 7.53 1.18 3.09
N LEU A 92 8.15 0.22 3.78
CA LEU A 92 9.57 -0.15 3.63
C LEU A 92 9.72 -1.56 3.05
N GLY A 93 10.64 -1.73 2.11
CA GLY A 93 11.12 -3.02 1.63
C GLY A 93 12.18 -3.63 2.55
N GLN A 94 12.70 -4.82 2.19
CA GLN A 94 13.67 -5.55 3.00
C GLN A 94 15.04 -4.88 3.04
N ASP A 95 15.41 -4.21 1.96
CA ASP A 95 16.72 -3.57 1.75
C ASP A 95 16.69 -2.06 2.04
N ASP A 96 15.52 -1.53 2.48
CA ASP A 96 15.35 -0.12 2.81
C ASP A 96 15.76 0.16 4.26
N LEU A 97 15.52 1.39 4.72
CA LEU A 97 15.91 1.83 6.06
C LEU A 97 15.31 0.91 7.14
N PRO A 98 16.12 0.40 8.10
CA PRO A 98 15.61 -0.39 9.21
C PRO A 98 14.53 0.35 10.02
N VAL A 99 13.48 -0.35 10.43
CA VAL A 99 12.31 0.23 11.13
C VAL A 99 12.70 1.11 12.33
N PRO A 100 13.65 0.72 13.22
CA PRO A 100 14.04 1.58 14.33
C PRO A 100 14.69 2.90 13.90
N LEU A 101 15.37 2.93 12.74
CA LEU A 101 15.96 4.16 12.19
C LEU A 101 14.89 5.00 11.47
N ALA A 102 14.00 4.38 10.73
CA ALA A 102 12.86 5.06 10.11
C ALA A 102 11.99 5.76 11.16
N ARG A 103 11.70 5.07 12.28
CA ARG A 103 10.91 5.61 13.40
C ARG A 103 11.54 6.87 14.04
N ARG A 104 12.87 7.03 13.97
CA ARG A 104 13.55 8.24 14.46
C ARG A 104 13.37 9.44 13.54
N ILE A 105 12.97 9.21 12.29
CA ILE A 105 12.78 10.25 11.27
C ILE A 105 11.31 10.66 11.20
N VAL A 106 10.41 9.67 11.08
CA VAL A 106 8.97 9.95 10.99
C VAL A 106 8.35 10.18 12.37
N ARG A 107 7.21 10.90 12.39
CA ARG A 107 6.44 11.13 13.62
C ARG A 107 5.89 9.80 14.18
N GLU A 108 5.57 9.78 15.49
CA GLU A 108 4.98 8.62 16.16
C GLU A 108 3.61 8.23 15.58
N ASP A 109 2.89 9.19 15.02
CA ASP A 109 1.59 8.98 14.38
C ASP A 109 1.68 8.17 13.08
N VAL A 110 2.80 8.25 12.36
CA VAL A 110 2.99 7.57 11.08
C VAL A 110 3.03 6.06 11.26
N VAL A 111 2.18 5.35 10.54
CA VAL A 111 2.16 3.89 10.47
C VAL A 111 3.31 3.38 9.60
N ILE A 112 4.09 2.40 10.07
CA ILE A 112 5.14 1.78 9.27
C ILE A 112 4.70 0.39 8.82
N GLY A 113 4.78 0.15 7.50
CA GLY A 113 4.54 -1.13 6.86
C GLY A 113 5.80 -1.78 6.29
N ARG A 114 5.77 -3.10 6.09
CA ARG A 114 6.87 -3.90 5.53
C ARG A 114 6.44 -4.75 4.34
N SER A 115 7.28 -4.80 3.30
CA SER A 115 7.17 -5.83 2.25
C SER A 115 7.73 -7.17 2.74
N THR A 116 7.06 -8.28 2.45
CA THR A 116 7.56 -9.65 2.73
C THR A 116 7.40 -10.57 1.52
N HIS A 117 8.36 -11.47 1.30
CA HIS A 117 8.47 -12.29 0.08
C HIS A 117 8.66 -13.78 0.36
N ASP A 118 8.80 -14.17 1.61
CA ASP A 118 8.91 -15.53 2.09
C ASP A 118 8.36 -15.65 3.52
N VAL A 119 8.29 -16.87 4.04
CA VAL A 119 7.72 -17.17 5.36
C VAL A 119 8.55 -16.56 6.50
N ASP A 120 9.88 -16.53 6.36
CA ASP A 120 10.77 -15.99 7.40
C ASP A 120 10.59 -14.46 7.51
N GLN A 121 10.56 -13.75 6.38
CA GLN A 121 10.30 -12.31 6.34
C GLN A 121 8.90 -11.98 6.88
N MET A 122 7.89 -12.76 6.49
CA MET A 122 6.52 -12.60 6.95
C MET A 122 6.42 -12.79 8.48
N THR A 123 7.02 -13.88 9.00
CA THR A 123 7.01 -14.16 10.43
C THR A 123 7.73 -13.06 11.22
N LYS A 124 8.88 -12.58 10.73
CA LYS A 124 9.60 -11.45 11.33
C LYS A 124 8.75 -10.19 11.31
N ALA A 125 8.18 -9.81 10.18
CA ALA A 125 7.35 -8.61 10.06
C ALA A 125 6.09 -8.69 10.95
N ALA A 126 5.50 -9.87 11.13
CA ALA A 126 4.37 -10.08 12.02
C ALA A 126 4.71 -9.84 13.49
N ALA A 127 5.97 -10.02 13.90
CA ALA A 127 6.46 -9.84 15.28
C ALA A 127 7.30 -8.57 15.49
N GLU A 128 7.75 -7.89 14.41
CA GLU A 128 8.68 -6.76 14.49
C GLU A 128 8.05 -5.57 15.23
N PRO A 129 8.69 -5.06 16.31
CA PRO A 129 8.23 -3.86 16.99
C PRO A 129 8.28 -2.64 16.06
N GLY A 130 7.22 -1.82 16.09
CA GLY A 130 7.12 -0.61 15.26
C GLY A 130 6.62 -0.84 13.83
N VAL A 131 6.39 -2.10 13.43
CA VAL A 131 5.65 -2.46 12.20
C VAL A 131 4.18 -2.59 12.55
N GLU A 132 3.31 -1.87 11.88
CA GLU A 132 1.86 -1.92 12.12
C GLU A 132 1.11 -2.74 11.08
N TYR A 133 1.67 -2.93 9.89
CA TYR A 133 1.14 -3.84 8.86
C TYR A 133 2.26 -4.37 7.97
N PHE A 134 1.96 -5.37 7.16
CA PHE A 134 2.90 -5.84 6.13
C PHE A 134 2.17 -6.28 4.86
N CYS A 135 2.93 -6.38 3.76
CA CYS A 135 2.46 -6.89 2.48
C CYS A 135 3.14 -8.23 2.19
N THR A 136 2.36 -9.22 1.77
CA THR A 136 2.78 -10.60 1.48
C THR A 136 2.65 -10.89 -0.02
N GLY A 137 3.73 -11.27 -0.67
CA GLY A 137 3.73 -11.59 -2.09
C GLY A 137 5.12 -11.55 -2.75
N PRO A 138 5.19 -11.64 -4.09
CA PRO A 138 4.07 -11.56 -5.03
C PRO A 138 3.25 -12.85 -5.16
N CYS A 139 1.92 -12.72 -5.29
CA CYS A 139 1.05 -13.87 -5.53
C CYS A 139 1.27 -14.47 -6.92
N TRP A 140 1.52 -13.62 -7.94
CA TRP A 140 1.88 -14.02 -9.30
C TRP A 140 3.09 -13.23 -9.78
N PRO A 141 3.84 -13.74 -10.79
CA PRO A 141 4.90 -12.98 -11.43
C PRO A 141 4.40 -11.62 -11.92
N THR A 142 5.16 -10.56 -11.63
CA THR A 142 4.77 -9.19 -11.97
C THR A 142 5.96 -8.40 -12.51
N PRO A 143 5.78 -7.58 -13.56
CA PRO A 143 6.84 -6.73 -14.08
C PRO A 143 7.25 -5.60 -13.11
N THR A 144 6.45 -5.31 -12.09
CA THR A 144 6.75 -4.26 -11.09
C THR A 144 8.02 -4.56 -10.28
N LYS A 145 8.39 -5.85 -10.13
CA LYS A 145 9.65 -6.30 -9.51
C LYS A 145 10.23 -7.45 -10.36
N PRO A 146 10.87 -7.17 -11.50
CA PRO A 146 11.38 -8.21 -12.40
C PRO A 146 12.44 -9.08 -11.74
N GLY A 147 12.47 -10.38 -12.11
CA GLY A 147 13.48 -11.34 -11.64
C GLY A 147 13.26 -11.93 -10.25
N ARG A 148 12.21 -11.55 -9.52
CA ARG A 148 11.87 -12.20 -8.24
C ARG A 148 10.94 -13.39 -8.46
N PRO A 149 11.23 -14.56 -7.86
CA PRO A 149 10.29 -15.67 -7.85
C PRO A 149 9.01 -15.24 -7.13
N ALA A 150 7.86 -15.71 -7.62
CA ALA A 150 6.60 -15.53 -6.93
C ALA A 150 6.37 -16.70 -5.96
N PRO A 151 6.33 -16.48 -4.63
CA PRO A 151 6.00 -17.52 -3.66
C PRO A 151 4.55 -18.00 -3.81
N GLY A 152 3.75 -17.24 -4.55
CA GLY A 152 2.38 -17.62 -4.87
C GLY A 152 1.42 -17.52 -3.70
N LEU A 153 0.30 -18.21 -3.85
CA LEU A 153 -0.75 -18.25 -2.83
C LEU A 153 -0.36 -19.09 -1.60
N ASP A 154 0.71 -19.87 -1.66
CA ASP A 154 1.17 -20.64 -0.50
C ASP A 154 1.68 -19.73 0.61
N LEU A 155 2.35 -18.62 0.28
CA LEU A 155 2.74 -17.63 1.27
C LEU A 155 1.51 -16.92 1.87
N VAL A 156 0.48 -16.66 1.07
CA VAL A 156 -0.80 -16.12 1.55
C VAL A 156 -1.45 -17.09 2.55
N ARG A 157 -1.53 -18.38 2.22
CA ARG A 157 -2.08 -19.44 3.10
C ARG A 157 -1.30 -19.60 4.40
N ALA A 158 0.03 -19.40 4.34
CA ALA A 158 0.91 -19.48 5.50
C ALA A 158 0.78 -18.28 6.45
N THR A 159 0.22 -17.15 5.97
CA THR A 159 0.08 -15.94 6.79
C THR A 159 -1.01 -16.11 7.84
N LYS A 160 -0.62 -16.25 9.12
CA LYS A 160 -1.51 -16.40 10.27
C LYS A 160 -1.10 -15.40 11.36
N THR A 161 -1.81 -14.29 11.47
CA THR A 161 -1.50 -13.21 12.41
C THR A 161 -2.71 -12.30 12.60
N ASP A 162 -2.79 -11.64 13.76
CA ASP A 162 -3.78 -10.59 14.04
C ASP A 162 -3.33 -9.22 13.52
N ARG A 163 -2.04 -9.06 13.17
CA ARG A 163 -1.53 -7.82 12.57
C ARG A 163 -2.14 -7.62 11.19
N PRO A 164 -2.61 -6.41 10.84
CA PRO A 164 -3.12 -6.12 9.49
C PRO A 164 -2.08 -6.49 8.41
N TRP A 165 -2.52 -7.15 7.37
CA TRP A 165 -1.65 -7.49 6.24
C TRP A 165 -2.43 -7.50 4.93
N PHE A 166 -1.71 -7.30 3.83
CA PHE A 166 -2.27 -7.22 2.47
C PHE A 166 -1.58 -8.23 1.56
N ALA A 167 -2.33 -8.99 0.79
CA ALA A 167 -1.78 -9.76 -0.32
C ALA A 167 -1.43 -8.84 -1.49
N ILE A 168 -0.30 -9.08 -2.17
CA ILE A 168 0.18 -8.24 -3.26
C ILE A 168 0.77 -9.07 -4.41
N GLY A 169 0.75 -8.50 -5.61
CA GLY A 169 1.49 -8.97 -6.77
C GLY A 169 0.66 -9.75 -7.78
N GLY A 170 0.38 -9.12 -8.91
CA GLY A 170 -0.37 -9.72 -10.02
C GLY A 170 -1.86 -9.93 -9.74
N ILE A 171 -2.42 -9.24 -8.75
CA ILE A 171 -3.83 -9.37 -8.38
C ILE A 171 -4.69 -8.51 -9.31
N ASP A 172 -5.74 -9.13 -9.86
CA ASP A 172 -6.80 -8.52 -10.63
C ASP A 172 -8.17 -9.13 -10.29
N LEU A 173 -9.25 -8.63 -10.91
CA LEU A 173 -10.60 -9.13 -10.62
C LEU A 173 -10.83 -10.58 -11.04
N THR A 174 -10.02 -11.12 -11.96
CA THR A 174 -10.18 -12.50 -12.43
C THR A 174 -9.63 -13.52 -11.44
N ASN A 175 -8.61 -13.13 -10.64
CA ASN A 175 -7.92 -13.99 -9.69
C ASN A 175 -8.12 -13.60 -8.20
N LEU A 176 -8.82 -12.50 -7.92
CA LEU A 176 -9.09 -12.03 -6.55
C LEU A 176 -9.77 -13.11 -5.69
N HIS A 177 -10.67 -13.91 -6.29
CA HIS A 177 -11.36 -15.00 -5.59
C HIS A 177 -10.39 -16.07 -5.05
N GLU A 178 -9.29 -16.36 -5.77
CA GLU A 178 -8.26 -17.29 -5.31
C GLU A 178 -7.45 -16.72 -4.13
N VAL A 179 -7.18 -15.41 -4.15
CA VAL A 179 -6.49 -14.70 -3.06
C VAL A 179 -7.34 -14.73 -1.78
N LYS A 180 -8.65 -14.50 -1.92
CA LYS A 180 -9.62 -14.59 -0.81
C LYS A 180 -9.73 -16.03 -0.29
N ALA A 181 -9.82 -17.03 -1.17
CA ALA A 181 -9.84 -18.44 -0.79
C ALA A 181 -8.53 -18.88 -0.09
N ALA A 182 -7.41 -18.22 -0.38
CA ALA A 182 -6.15 -18.44 0.33
C ALA A 182 -6.11 -17.77 1.74
N GLY A 183 -7.10 -16.95 2.08
CA GLY A 183 -7.28 -16.35 3.42
C GLY A 183 -7.00 -14.85 3.50
N ALA A 184 -6.67 -14.15 2.40
CA ALA A 184 -6.50 -12.71 2.41
C ALA A 184 -7.85 -11.99 2.37
N THR A 185 -8.01 -11.00 3.23
CA THR A 185 -9.17 -10.08 3.25
C THR A 185 -8.82 -8.69 2.74
N ARG A 186 -7.53 -8.44 2.48
CA ARG A 186 -6.96 -7.15 2.08
C ARG A 186 -5.98 -7.34 0.95
N VAL A 187 -5.99 -6.46 -0.04
CA VAL A 187 -5.10 -6.55 -1.21
C VAL A 187 -4.44 -5.22 -1.56
N VAL A 188 -3.23 -5.31 -2.11
CA VAL A 188 -2.58 -4.22 -2.83
C VAL A 188 -2.72 -4.48 -4.33
N VAL A 189 -3.25 -3.51 -5.04
CA VAL A 189 -3.46 -3.56 -6.49
C VAL A 189 -2.63 -2.46 -7.15
N VAL A 190 -2.15 -2.72 -8.36
CA VAL A 190 -1.44 -1.74 -9.20
C VAL A 190 -2.16 -1.67 -10.56
N ARG A 191 -1.69 -2.42 -11.56
CA ARG A 191 -2.13 -2.31 -12.95
C ARG A 191 -3.62 -2.53 -13.19
N ALA A 192 -4.26 -3.37 -12.43
CA ALA A 192 -5.71 -3.59 -12.57
C ALA A 192 -6.56 -2.33 -12.28
N ILE A 193 -5.95 -1.30 -11.67
CA ILE A 193 -6.58 0.02 -11.49
C ILE A 193 -5.83 1.09 -12.30
N THR A 194 -4.48 1.10 -12.31
CA THR A 194 -3.71 2.14 -13.01
C THR A 194 -3.87 2.11 -14.53
N ASP A 195 -4.09 0.93 -15.10
CA ASP A 195 -4.24 0.72 -16.54
C ASP A 195 -5.73 0.59 -16.97
N ALA A 196 -6.67 0.76 -16.02
CA ALA A 196 -8.10 0.70 -16.33
C ALA A 196 -8.56 1.97 -17.06
N GLU A 197 -9.45 1.83 -18.04
CA GLU A 197 -10.11 2.96 -18.70
C GLU A 197 -10.93 3.81 -17.73
N ASP A 198 -11.52 3.17 -16.70
CA ASP A 198 -12.27 3.81 -15.63
C ASP A 198 -11.72 3.34 -14.28
N PRO A 199 -10.76 4.07 -13.68
CA PRO A 199 -10.17 3.75 -12.38
C PRO A 199 -11.19 3.69 -11.24
N ARG A 200 -12.22 4.54 -11.27
CA ARG A 200 -13.29 4.56 -10.29
C ARG A 200 -14.11 3.28 -10.31
N LYS A 201 -14.51 2.84 -11.51
CA LYS A 201 -15.27 1.60 -11.68
C LYS A 201 -14.43 0.39 -11.29
N ALA A 202 -13.15 0.35 -11.69
CA ALA A 202 -12.24 -0.71 -11.33
C ALA A 202 -12.08 -0.82 -9.80
N ALA A 203 -11.77 0.27 -9.11
CA ALA A 203 -11.66 0.32 -7.65
C ALA A 203 -12.97 -0.10 -6.97
N LYS A 204 -14.13 0.39 -7.43
CA LYS A 204 -15.43 0.02 -6.90
C LYS A 204 -15.71 -1.49 -7.04
N SER A 205 -15.31 -2.09 -8.15
CA SER A 205 -15.46 -3.54 -8.37
C SER A 205 -14.61 -4.34 -7.38
N PHE A 206 -13.33 -3.94 -7.16
CA PHE A 206 -12.49 -4.56 -6.13
C PHE A 206 -13.11 -4.44 -4.74
N LYS A 207 -13.55 -3.23 -4.36
CA LYS A 207 -14.14 -2.99 -3.04
C LYS A 207 -15.38 -3.85 -2.82
N SER A 208 -16.28 -3.90 -3.81
CA SER A 208 -17.48 -4.74 -3.74
C SER A 208 -17.18 -6.23 -3.59
N GLU A 209 -16.10 -6.74 -4.20
CA GLU A 209 -15.69 -8.13 -4.04
C GLU A 209 -15.00 -8.40 -2.69
N LEU A 210 -14.26 -7.42 -2.14
CA LEU A 210 -13.59 -7.54 -0.84
C LEU A 210 -14.57 -7.48 0.33
N ASP A 211 -15.66 -6.73 0.20
CA ASP A 211 -16.68 -6.54 1.24
C ASP A 211 -17.71 -7.70 1.32
N ARG A 212 -17.68 -8.64 0.36
CA ARG A 212 -18.50 -9.88 0.37
C ARG A 212 -17.84 -10.98 1.21
#